data_16182fef0b49212defd56d460b12f326
#
_entry.id   16182fef0b49212defd56d460b12f326
#
_cell.length_a   1.000
_cell.length_b   1.000
_cell.length_c   1.000
_cell.angle_alpha   90.00
_cell.angle_beta   90.00
_cell.angle_gamma   90.00
#
_symmetry.space_group_name_H-M   'P 1'
#
loop_
_entity.id
_entity.type
_entity.pdbx_description
1 polymer ?
#
loop_
_entity_poly.entity_id
_entity_poly.type
_entity_poly.pdbx_seq_one_letter_code
_entity_poly.pdbx_strand_id
1 'polypeptide(L)'
;SPGLNGVLIAKTVPTSGRTAGFVNVVGFVCAFYLHGALSILGISILLVQSATAFKVVKYLGAAYLAWIGVKALLAAFQGNITAAKTQPSGNPNKLLNAFVEGFLTNALNPKVSMFYLAAFPQFITLGQTSAASAFLLVFLHSLINLIWFGAMVLLLSKLTTLARNGHFQRWLKGITGVVFIGFGVKLATFRPAI
;
A
#
# COMPACT_ATOMS: atom_id res chain seq x y z
N SER A 1 -12.29 -3.21 1.88
CA SER A 1 -11.73 -4.40 2.54
C SER A 1 -10.28 -4.11 2.91
N PRO A 2 -9.83 -4.45 4.12
CA PRO A 2 -8.46 -4.25 4.53
C PRO A 2 -7.55 -5.11 3.63
N GLY A 3 -6.92 -4.46 2.66
CA GLY A 3 -5.92 -5.06 1.79
C GLY A 3 -4.52 -4.76 2.32
N LEU A 4 -3.51 -4.91 1.46
CA LEU A 4 -2.10 -4.63 1.79
C LEU A 4 -1.89 -3.26 2.46
N ASN A 5 -2.60 -2.23 2.00
CA ASN A 5 -2.52 -0.88 2.56
C ASN A 5 -2.98 -0.84 4.03
N GLY A 6 -4.08 -1.53 4.35
CA GLY A 6 -4.57 -1.63 5.73
C GLY A 6 -3.60 -2.40 6.63
N VAL A 7 -3.01 -3.48 6.12
CA VAL A 7 -1.99 -4.27 6.85
C VAL A 7 -0.75 -3.43 7.11
N LEU A 8 -0.32 -2.61 6.13
CA LEU A 8 0.82 -1.70 6.31
C LEU A 8 0.54 -0.67 7.41
N ILE A 9 -0.63 -0.03 7.41
CA ILE A 9 -1.00 0.93 8.46
C ILE A 9 -1.06 0.24 9.83
N ALA A 10 -1.65 -0.97 9.90
CA ALA A 10 -1.73 -1.74 11.13
C ALA A 10 -0.33 -2.12 11.68
N LYS A 11 0.67 -2.30 10.82
CA LYS A 11 2.08 -2.45 11.20
C LYS A 11 2.70 -1.10 11.62
N THR A 12 2.53 -0.06 10.79
CA THR A 12 3.29 1.19 10.90
C THR A 12 2.86 2.02 12.10
N VAL A 13 1.56 2.15 12.36
CA VAL A 13 1.06 3.01 13.44
C VAL A 13 1.57 2.55 14.81
N PRO A 14 1.46 1.26 15.20
CA PRO A 14 1.98 0.81 16.50
C PRO A 14 3.50 0.86 16.63
N THR A 15 4.24 0.73 15.52
CA THR A 15 5.71 0.62 15.55
C THR A 15 6.44 1.92 15.31
N SER A 16 5.86 2.82 14.52
CA SER A 16 6.50 4.06 14.05
C SER A 16 5.68 5.31 14.35
N GLY A 17 4.50 5.13 14.91
CA GLY A 17 3.63 6.22 15.35
C GLY A 17 2.66 6.74 14.28
N ARG A 18 1.77 7.62 14.73
CA ARG A 18 0.68 8.18 13.92
C ARG A 18 1.17 8.96 12.71
N THR A 19 2.22 9.73 12.85
CA THR A 19 2.78 10.55 11.76
C THR A 19 3.26 9.68 10.61
N ALA A 20 4.00 8.60 10.91
CA ALA A 20 4.44 7.65 9.89
C ALA A 20 3.25 6.97 9.20
N GLY A 21 2.17 6.66 9.94
CA GLY A 21 0.92 6.15 9.37
C GLY A 21 0.29 7.10 8.37
N PHE A 22 0.18 8.40 8.69
CA PHE A 22 -0.32 9.40 7.74
C PHE A 22 0.58 9.56 6.52
N VAL A 23 1.89 9.48 6.71
CA VAL A 23 2.85 9.53 5.59
C VAL A 23 2.72 8.30 4.68
N ASN A 24 2.43 7.09 5.21
CA ASN A 24 2.04 5.96 4.37
C ASN A 24 0.80 6.29 3.53
N VAL A 25 -0.23 6.93 4.13
CA VAL A 25 -1.47 7.30 3.41
C VAL A 25 -1.19 8.29 2.28
N VAL A 26 -0.31 9.27 2.50
CA VAL A 26 0.16 10.17 1.43
C VAL A 26 0.83 9.37 0.30
N GLY A 27 1.67 8.39 0.63
CA GLY A 27 2.25 7.47 -0.34
C GLY A 27 1.17 6.71 -1.15
N PHE A 28 0.11 6.22 -0.49
CA PHE A 28 -1.01 5.56 -1.20
C PHE A 28 -1.69 6.50 -2.19
N VAL A 29 -1.94 7.75 -1.77
CA VAL A 29 -2.58 8.76 -2.63
C VAL A 29 -1.72 9.03 -3.86
N CYS A 30 -0.42 9.24 -3.70
CA CYS A 30 0.50 9.42 -4.83
C CYS A 30 0.47 8.23 -5.81
N ALA A 31 0.40 7.00 -5.29
CA ALA A 31 0.29 5.79 -6.12
C ALA A 31 -1.06 5.71 -6.86
N PHE A 32 -2.17 6.19 -6.27
CA PHE A 32 -3.46 6.27 -7.00
C PHE A 32 -3.37 7.23 -8.19
N TYR A 33 -2.70 8.37 -8.03
CA TYR A 33 -2.47 9.29 -9.15
C TYR A 33 -1.57 8.68 -10.23
N LEU A 34 -0.55 7.90 -9.84
CA LEU A 34 0.26 7.14 -10.80
C LEU A 34 -0.62 6.16 -11.60
N HIS A 35 -1.43 5.34 -10.92
CA HIS A 35 -2.34 4.40 -11.59
C HIS A 35 -3.34 5.11 -12.49
N GLY A 36 -3.91 6.24 -12.03
CA GLY A 36 -4.83 7.04 -12.81
C GLY A 36 -4.17 7.61 -14.07
N ALA A 37 -2.98 8.18 -13.95
CA ALA A 37 -2.22 8.70 -15.07
C ALA A 37 -1.89 7.58 -16.08
N LEU A 38 -1.41 6.43 -15.61
CA LEU A 38 -1.13 5.28 -16.48
C LEU A 38 -2.40 4.79 -17.21
N SER A 39 -3.56 4.81 -16.55
CA SER A 39 -4.84 4.43 -17.16
C SER A 39 -5.29 5.44 -18.20
N ILE A 40 -5.20 6.75 -17.90
CA ILE A 40 -5.60 7.84 -18.81
C ILE A 40 -4.71 7.85 -20.05
N LEU A 41 -3.41 7.62 -19.89
CA LEU A 41 -2.46 7.57 -21.00
C LEU A 41 -2.53 6.27 -21.82
N GLY A 42 -3.41 5.34 -21.47
CA GLY A 42 -3.55 4.05 -22.13
C GLY A 42 -2.37 3.09 -21.90
N ILE A 43 -1.36 3.49 -21.11
CA ILE A 43 -0.18 2.66 -20.82
C ILE A 43 -0.59 1.37 -20.09
N SER A 44 -1.65 1.43 -19.31
CA SER A 44 -2.22 0.26 -18.64
C SER A 44 -2.66 -0.83 -19.64
N ILE A 45 -3.21 -0.43 -20.78
CA ILE A 45 -3.59 -1.35 -21.86
C ILE A 45 -2.34 -2.00 -22.46
N LEU A 46 -1.28 -1.23 -22.70
CA LEU A 46 -0.01 -1.75 -23.19
C LEU A 46 0.63 -2.76 -22.24
N LEU A 47 0.55 -2.53 -20.92
CA LEU A 47 1.04 -3.47 -19.92
C LEU A 47 0.26 -4.79 -19.92
N VAL A 48 -1.05 -4.75 -20.18
CA VAL A 48 -1.88 -5.96 -20.29
C VAL A 48 -1.63 -6.67 -21.61
N GLN A 49 -1.43 -5.95 -22.70
CA GLN A 49 -1.12 -6.54 -24.02
C GLN A 49 0.30 -7.08 -24.12
N SER A 50 1.24 -6.57 -23.33
CA SER A 50 2.61 -7.07 -23.27
C SER A 50 2.77 -8.08 -22.14
N ALA A 51 2.70 -9.38 -22.47
CA ALA A 51 2.91 -10.46 -21.50
C ALA A 51 4.27 -10.34 -20.75
N THR A 52 5.29 -9.82 -21.40
CA THR A 52 6.61 -9.61 -20.80
C THR A 52 6.60 -8.46 -19.80
N ALA A 53 6.05 -7.30 -20.17
CA ALA A 53 5.95 -6.15 -19.27
C ALA A 53 5.11 -6.49 -18.03
N PHE A 54 3.99 -7.19 -18.22
CA PHE A 54 3.15 -7.67 -17.11
C PHE A 54 3.94 -8.61 -16.18
N LYS A 55 4.70 -9.59 -16.74
CA LYS A 55 5.53 -10.50 -15.94
C LYS A 55 6.57 -9.75 -15.12
N VAL A 56 7.28 -8.79 -15.71
CA VAL A 56 8.29 -7.99 -15.00
C VAL A 56 7.68 -7.26 -13.82
N VAL A 57 6.61 -6.49 -14.03
CA VAL A 57 5.93 -5.74 -12.94
C VAL A 57 5.41 -6.69 -11.86
N LYS A 58 4.81 -7.82 -12.25
CA LYS A 58 4.29 -8.84 -11.34
C LYS A 58 5.39 -9.41 -10.44
N TYR A 59 6.53 -9.82 -11.02
CA TYR A 59 7.61 -10.42 -10.23
C TYR A 59 8.36 -9.39 -9.37
N LEU A 60 8.53 -8.16 -9.84
CA LEU A 60 9.07 -7.07 -9.01
C LEU A 60 8.17 -6.78 -7.80
N GLY A 61 6.85 -6.73 -8.02
CA GLY A 61 5.88 -6.57 -6.95
C GLY A 61 5.91 -7.72 -5.94
N ALA A 62 5.96 -8.97 -6.42
CA ALA A 62 6.03 -10.16 -5.59
C ALA A 62 7.31 -10.18 -4.73
N ALA A 63 8.47 -9.89 -5.35
CA ALA A 63 9.75 -9.81 -4.66
C ALA A 63 9.75 -8.72 -3.58
N TYR A 64 9.20 -7.53 -3.90
CA TYR A 64 9.08 -6.44 -2.94
C TYR A 64 8.20 -6.80 -1.73
N LEU A 65 7.03 -7.42 -1.97
CA LEU A 65 6.14 -7.86 -0.90
C LEU A 65 6.78 -8.95 -0.03
N ALA A 66 7.45 -9.91 -0.65
CA ALA A 66 8.20 -10.94 0.06
C ALA A 66 9.30 -10.33 0.94
N TRP A 67 10.07 -9.36 0.41
CA TRP A 67 11.11 -8.66 1.16
C TRP A 67 10.57 -7.90 2.38
N ILE A 68 9.47 -7.14 2.23
CA ILE A 68 8.80 -6.49 3.37
C ILE A 68 8.32 -7.52 4.39
N GLY A 69 7.72 -8.62 3.91
CA GLY A 69 7.23 -9.69 4.76
C GLY A 69 8.35 -10.34 5.58
N VAL A 70 9.48 -10.67 4.94
CA VAL A 70 10.68 -11.22 5.62
C VAL A 70 11.22 -10.24 6.65
N LYS A 71 11.36 -8.95 6.31
CA LYS A 71 11.80 -7.92 7.28
C LYS A 71 10.87 -7.83 8.50
N ALA A 72 9.55 -7.92 8.29
CA ALA A 72 8.58 -7.89 9.38
C ALA A 72 8.69 -9.12 10.28
N LEU A 73 8.88 -10.31 9.70
CA LEU A 73 9.09 -11.56 10.44
C LEU A 73 10.40 -11.51 11.24
N LEU A 74 11.52 -11.14 10.62
CA LEU A 74 12.80 -11.02 11.31
C LEU A 74 12.71 -10.06 12.51
N ALA A 75 12.04 -8.91 12.34
CA ALA A 75 11.82 -7.96 13.43
C ALA A 75 10.93 -8.52 14.55
N ALA A 76 10.00 -9.45 14.23
CA ALA A 76 9.20 -10.13 15.24
C ALA A 76 10.02 -11.16 16.04
N PHE A 77 10.92 -11.90 15.36
CA PHE A 77 11.76 -12.92 16.01
C PHE A 77 12.88 -12.32 16.85
N GLN A 78 13.53 -11.26 16.36
CA GLN A 78 14.67 -10.64 17.06
C GLN A 78 14.28 -9.93 18.36
N GLY A 79 13.00 -9.86 18.68
CA GLY A 79 12.55 -9.23 19.92
C GLY A 79 12.87 -7.74 20.01
N ASN A 80 13.34 -7.13 18.90
CA ASN A 80 13.61 -5.69 18.77
C ASN A 80 12.29 -4.91 18.89
N ILE A 81 11.68 -5.10 20.05
CA ILE A 81 10.64 -4.23 20.57
C ILE A 81 11.43 -3.05 21.18
N THR A 82 11.96 -2.22 20.35
CA THR A 82 12.04 -0.84 20.77
C THR A 82 10.57 -0.47 20.94
N ALA A 83 10.09 -0.63 22.20
CA ALA A 83 8.90 0.11 22.62
C ALA A 83 9.15 1.48 22.03
N ALA A 84 8.40 1.84 20.99
CA ALA A 84 8.52 3.14 20.41
C ALA A 84 8.25 4.10 21.58
N LYS A 85 9.31 4.56 22.24
CA LYS A 85 9.24 5.86 22.88
C LYS A 85 8.66 6.68 21.74
N THR A 86 7.43 7.09 21.91
CA THR A 86 6.72 8.01 21.04
C THR A 86 7.44 9.36 21.13
N GLN A 87 8.68 9.37 20.69
CA GLN A 87 9.28 10.58 20.22
C GLN A 87 8.58 10.86 18.88
N PRO A 88 7.97 12.03 18.73
CA PRO A 88 7.53 12.48 17.42
C PRO A 88 8.74 12.27 16.51
N SER A 89 8.67 11.28 15.62
CA SER A 89 9.81 10.98 14.76
C SER A 89 9.89 12.05 13.69
N GLY A 90 10.40 13.20 14.06
CA GLY A 90 10.84 14.22 13.13
C GLY A 90 12.11 13.82 12.36
N ASN A 91 12.50 12.55 12.39
CA ASN A 91 13.61 12.06 11.60
C ASN A 91 13.17 11.94 10.14
N PRO A 92 13.64 12.82 9.23
CA PRO A 92 13.19 12.87 7.84
C PRO A 92 13.41 11.54 7.12
N ASN A 93 14.46 10.78 7.44
CA ASN A 93 14.73 9.48 6.83
C ASN A 93 13.64 8.43 7.19
N LYS A 94 13.10 8.47 8.41
CA LYS A 94 12.03 7.56 8.81
C LYS A 94 10.71 7.89 8.12
N LEU A 95 10.41 9.17 7.94
CA LEU A 95 9.21 9.60 7.24
C LEU A 95 9.31 9.31 5.74
N LEU A 96 10.48 9.55 5.12
CA LEU A 96 10.72 9.18 3.73
C LEU A 96 10.54 7.67 3.51
N ASN A 97 11.08 6.84 4.42
CA ASN A 97 10.89 5.39 4.34
C ASN A 97 9.40 5.01 4.46
N ALA A 98 8.65 5.65 5.35
CA ALA A 98 7.21 5.42 5.46
C ALA A 98 6.47 5.83 4.18
N PHE A 99 6.82 6.97 3.57
CA PHE A 99 6.26 7.38 2.28
C PHE A 99 6.53 6.35 1.19
N VAL A 100 7.78 5.93 1.03
CA VAL A 100 8.21 4.94 0.01
C VAL A 100 7.53 3.59 0.25
N GLU A 101 7.46 3.12 1.50
CA GLU A 101 6.71 1.89 1.82
C GLU A 101 5.23 2.02 1.43
N GLY A 102 4.59 3.14 1.75
CA GLY A 102 3.20 3.41 1.36
C GLY A 102 3.04 3.42 -0.16
N PHE A 103 3.83 4.25 -0.84
CA PHE A 103 3.78 4.39 -2.28
C PHE A 103 3.97 3.05 -3.00
N LEU A 104 5.04 2.32 -2.69
CA LEU A 104 5.34 1.05 -3.36
C LEU A 104 4.31 -0.05 -3.01
N THR A 105 3.87 -0.12 -1.75
CA THR A 105 2.82 -1.07 -1.35
C THR A 105 1.54 -0.86 -2.15
N ASN A 106 1.15 0.38 -2.41
CA ASN A 106 -0.05 0.69 -3.20
C ASN A 106 0.20 0.57 -4.70
N ALA A 107 1.33 1.09 -5.20
CA ALA A 107 1.69 1.03 -6.62
C ALA A 107 1.83 -0.42 -7.13
N LEU A 108 2.37 -1.31 -6.29
CA LEU A 108 2.53 -2.74 -6.59
C LEU A 108 1.36 -3.60 -6.08
N ASN A 109 0.28 -2.97 -5.62
CA ASN A 109 -0.90 -3.68 -5.12
C ASN A 109 -1.74 -4.21 -6.28
N PRO A 110 -1.82 -5.54 -6.50
CA PRO A 110 -2.54 -6.09 -7.63
C PRO A 110 -4.04 -5.75 -7.62
N LYS A 111 -4.62 -5.58 -6.43
CA LYS A 111 -6.03 -5.20 -6.29
C LYS A 111 -6.27 -3.78 -6.82
N VAL A 112 -5.37 -2.86 -6.57
CA VAL A 112 -5.45 -1.47 -7.04
C VAL A 112 -5.19 -1.42 -8.55
N SER A 113 -4.16 -2.11 -9.01
CA SER A 113 -3.85 -2.21 -10.44
C SER A 113 -5.04 -2.79 -11.22
N MET A 114 -5.65 -3.88 -10.74
CA MET A 114 -6.83 -4.48 -11.36
C MET A 114 -8.03 -3.53 -11.38
N PHE A 115 -8.23 -2.73 -10.32
CA PHE A 115 -9.29 -1.72 -10.30
C PHE A 115 -9.08 -0.66 -11.40
N TYR A 116 -7.87 -0.12 -11.51
CA TYR A 116 -7.56 0.89 -12.52
C TYR A 116 -7.54 0.31 -13.94
N LEU A 117 -7.21 -0.96 -14.12
CA LEU A 117 -7.22 -1.62 -15.43
C LEU A 117 -8.62 -2.04 -15.88
N ALA A 118 -9.46 -2.53 -14.98
CA ALA A 118 -10.75 -3.12 -15.33
C ALA A 118 -11.94 -2.19 -15.12
N ALA A 119 -11.99 -1.48 -13.99
CA ALA A 119 -13.13 -0.63 -13.64
C ALA A 119 -12.98 0.80 -14.16
N PHE A 120 -11.79 1.37 -14.06
CA PHE A 120 -11.56 2.77 -14.41
C PHE A 120 -11.84 3.11 -15.88
N PRO A 121 -11.45 2.28 -16.88
CA PRO A 121 -11.77 2.54 -18.29
C PRO A 121 -13.27 2.59 -18.59
N GLN A 122 -14.13 2.00 -17.76
CA GLN A 122 -15.58 2.03 -17.95
C GLN A 122 -16.16 3.44 -17.74
N PHE A 123 -15.43 4.31 -17.06
CA PHE A 123 -15.80 5.72 -16.82
C PHE A 123 -15.10 6.69 -17.78
N ILE A 124 -14.23 6.18 -18.66
CA ILE A 124 -13.44 6.99 -19.59
C ILE A 124 -13.77 6.54 -21.01
N THR A 125 -14.49 7.38 -21.74
CA THR A 125 -14.73 7.17 -23.16
C THR A 125 -13.65 7.91 -23.95
N LEU A 126 -12.82 7.17 -24.68
CA LEU A 126 -11.75 7.74 -25.52
C LEU A 126 -12.36 8.78 -26.49
N GLY A 127 -11.80 9.98 -26.50
CA GLY A 127 -12.26 11.07 -27.34
C GLY A 127 -13.45 11.88 -26.82
N GLN A 128 -14.17 11.42 -25.77
CA GLN A 128 -15.30 12.14 -25.18
C GLN A 128 -15.04 12.58 -23.74
N THR A 129 -14.30 11.80 -22.96
CA THR A 129 -13.98 12.14 -21.58
C THR A 129 -12.73 13.01 -21.55
N SER A 130 -12.85 14.23 -20.99
CA SER A 130 -11.68 15.09 -20.81
C SER A 130 -10.72 14.50 -19.77
N ALA A 131 -9.41 14.76 -19.92
CA ALA A 131 -8.43 14.36 -18.91
C ALA A 131 -8.78 14.90 -17.52
N ALA A 132 -9.35 16.11 -17.44
CA ALA A 132 -9.81 16.71 -16.19
C ALA A 132 -10.89 15.86 -15.51
N SER A 133 -11.90 15.37 -16.25
CA SER A 133 -12.95 14.50 -15.71
C SER A 133 -12.40 13.17 -15.24
N ALA A 134 -11.45 12.61 -15.96
CA ALA A 134 -10.76 11.38 -15.56
C ALA A 134 -9.95 11.58 -14.27
N PHE A 135 -9.20 12.69 -14.16
CA PHE A 135 -8.47 13.02 -12.92
C PHE A 135 -9.40 13.34 -11.75
N LEU A 136 -10.61 13.88 -11.99
CA LEU A 136 -11.61 14.05 -10.95
C LEU A 136 -12.01 12.70 -10.32
N LEU A 137 -12.16 11.64 -11.11
CA LEU A 137 -12.43 10.28 -10.59
C LEU A 137 -11.26 9.79 -9.74
N VAL A 138 -10.01 10.02 -10.16
CA VAL A 138 -8.81 9.69 -9.35
C VAL A 138 -8.82 10.47 -8.05
N PHE A 139 -9.14 11.75 -8.09
CA PHE A 139 -9.24 12.60 -6.91
C PHE A 139 -10.30 12.09 -5.93
N LEU A 140 -11.51 11.82 -6.39
CA LEU A 140 -12.60 11.29 -5.55
C LEU A 140 -12.23 9.93 -4.93
N HIS A 141 -11.64 9.03 -5.72
CA HIS A 141 -11.16 7.75 -5.21
C HIS A 141 -10.06 7.95 -4.14
N SER A 142 -9.12 8.85 -4.40
CA SER A 142 -8.04 9.18 -3.46
C SER A 142 -8.58 9.81 -2.17
N LEU A 143 -9.58 10.69 -2.28
CA LEU A 143 -10.22 11.34 -1.13
C LEU A 143 -10.94 10.31 -0.24
N ILE A 144 -11.71 9.40 -0.83
CA ILE A 144 -12.38 8.32 -0.09
C ILE A 144 -11.34 7.47 0.65
N ASN A 145 -10.25 7.11 -0.01
CA ASN A 145 -9.19 6.31 0.60
C ASN A 145 -8.41 7.10 1.68
N LEU A 146 -8.18 8.40 1.47
CA LEU A 146 -7.56 9.28 2.46
C LEU A 146 -8.40 9.32 3.75
N ILE A 147 -9.71 9.49 3.62
CA ILE A 147 -10.65 9.49 4.76
C ILE A 147 -10.64 8.13 5.46
N TRP A 148 -10.76 7.03 4.69
CA TRP A 148 -10.80 5.68 5.23
C TRP A 148 -9.51 5.30 5.97
N PHE A 149 -8.36 5.44 5.32
CA PHE A 149 -7.08 5.09 5.93
C PHE A 149 -6.65 6.11 7.00
N GLY A 150 -7.02 7.38 6.86
CA GLY A 150 -6.84 8.39 7.89
C GLY A 150 -7.60 8.04 9.17
N ALA A 151 -8.87 7.65 9.05
CA ALA A 151 -9.66 7.17 10.17
C ALA A 151 -9.04 5.91 10.80
N MET A 152 -8.53 4.98 9.98
CA MET A 152 -7.83 3.78 10.45
C MET A 152 -6.54 4.13 11.23
N VAL A 153 -5.75 5.10 10.76
CA VAL A 153 -4.56 5.61 11.48
C VAL A 153 -4.95 6.17 12.83
N LEU A 154 -6.00 7.00 12.89
CA LEU A 154 -6.47 7.60 14.14
C LEU A 154 -6.97 6.54 15.13
N LEU A 155 -7.78 5.59 14.65
CA LEU A 155 -8.30 4.51 15.48
C LEU A 155 -7.16 3.64 16.05
N LEU A 156 -6.25 3.19 15.19
CA LEU A 156 -5.12 2.38 15.62
C LEU A 156 -4.18 3.14 16.55
N SER A 157 -3.99 4.45 16.36
CA SER A 157 -3.16 5.24 17.26
C SER A 157 -3.77 5.33 18.67
N LYS A 158 -5.09 5.41 18.79
CA LYS A 158 -5.80 5.34 20.08
C LYS A 158 -5.68 3.96 20.73
N LEU A 159 -5.88 2.89 19.95
CA LEU A 159 -5.78 1.52 20.44
C LEU A 159 -4.36 1.17 20.90
N THR A 160 -3.33 1.64 20.21
CA THR A 160 -1.92 1.37 20.59
C THR A 160 -1.47 2.15 21.82
N THR A 161 -2.05 3.30 22.12
CA THR A 161 -1.83 3.97 23.41
C THR A 161 -2.39 3.16 24.57
N LEU A 162 -3.47 2.42 24.36
CA LEU A 162 -4.07 1.53 25.36
C LEU A 162 -3.32 0.18 25.47
N ALA A 163 -2.77 -0.31 24.35
CA ALA A 163 -2.09 -1.62 24.27
C ALA A 163 -0.56 -1.46 24.17
N ARG A 164 0.07 -0.84 25.17
CA ARG A 164 1.54 -0.70 25.29
C ARG A 164 2.29 -2.02 25.54
N ASN A 165 1.68 -3.16 25.23
CA ASN A 165 2.24 -4.47 25.49
C ASN A 165 3.16 -4.89 24.33
N GLY A 166 4.44 -5.14 24.64
CA GLY A 166 5.43 -5.57 23.66
C GLY A 166 5.08 -6.90 22.95
N HIS A 167 4.36 -7.81 23.63
CA HIS A 167 3.83 -9.04 23.03
C HIS A 167 2.84 -8.76 21.89
N PHE A 168 1.96 -7.76 22.04
CA PHE A 168 1.00 -7.38 21.00
C PHE A 168 1.72 -6.87 19.75
N GLN A 169 2.77 -6.06 19.90
CA GLN A 169 3.54 -5.55 18.77
C GLN A 169 4.30 -6.66 18.01
N ARG A 170 4.87 -7.64 18.73
CA ARG A 170 5.52 -8.82 18.12
C ARG A 170 4.53 -9.63 17.28
N TRP A 171 3.38 -9.94 17.89
CA TRP A 171 2.30 -10.68 17.23
C TRP A 171 1.83 -9.96 15.96
N LEU A 172 1.63 -8.65 16.03
CA LEU A 172 1.21 -7.83 14.88
C LEU A 172 2.26 -7.82 13.76
N LYS A 173 3.56 -7.70 14.09
CA LYS A 173 4.65 -7.80 13.11
C LYS A 173 4.70 -9.18 12.46
N GLY A 174 4.52 -10.24 13.22
CA GLY A 174 4.50 -11.61 12.73
C GLY A 174 3.37 -11.84 11.73
N ILE A 175 2.13 -11.48 12.09
CA ILE A 175 0.97 -11.58 11.20
C ILE A 175 1.20 -10.75 9.92
N THR A 176 1.67 -9.52 10.07
CA THR A 176 1.97 -8.66 8.93
C THR A 176 2.95 -9.32 7.97
N GLY A 177 4.03 -9.92 8.50
CA GLY A 177 5.02 -10.64 7.71
C GLY A 177 4.41 -11.79 6.90
N VAL A 178 3.63 -12.65 7.55
CA VAL A 178 2.95 -13.77 6.89
C VAL A 178 1.99 -13.28 5.81
N VAL A 179 1.20 -12.25 6.10
CA VAL A 179 0.25 -11.67 5.13
C VAL A 179 0.96 -11.12 3.91
N PHE A 180 2.06 -10.37 4.09
CA PHE A 180 2.81 -9.81 2.96
C PHE A 180 3.47 -10.90 2.11
N ILE A 181 4.05 -11.94 2.73
CA ILE A 181 4.59 -13.10 2.00
C ILE A 181 3.46 -13.80 1.22
N GLY A 182 2.32 -14.07 1.86
CA GLY A 182 1.17 -14.70 1.21
C GLY A 182 0.68 -13.90 0.00
N PHE A 183 0.59 -12.58 0.10
CA PHE A 183 0.25 -11.72 -1.03
C PHE A 183 1.32 -11.72 -2.11
N GLY A 184 2.62 -11.76 -1.74
CA GLY A 184 3.72 -11.88 -2.69
C GLY A 184 3.64 -13.18 -3.49
N VAL A 185 3.41 -14.32 -2.83
CA VAL A 185 3.20 -15.63 -3.48
C VAL A 185 1.97 -15.59 -4.38
N LYS A 186 0.83 -15.06 -3.88
CA LYS A 186 -0.39 -14.94 -4.67
C LYS A 186 -0.16 -14.09 -5.92
N LEU A 187 0.60 -12.99 -5.81
CA LEU A 187 0.93 -12.14 -6.94
C LEU A 187 1.84 -12.88 -7.93
N ALA A 188 2.86 -13.61 -7.45
CA ALA A 188 3.77 -14.37 -8.30
C ALA A 188 3.05 -15.48 -9.10
N THR A 189 2.05 -16.13 -8.47
CA THR A 189 1.28 -17.23 -9.07
C THR A 189 0.06 -16.76 -9.86
N PHE A 190 -0.30 -15.48 -9.78
CA PHE A 190 -1.46 -14.93 -10.49
C PHE A 190 -1.32 -15.13 -11.99
N ARG A 191 -2.32 -15.77 -12.59
CA ARG A 191 -2.49 -15.93 -14.04
C ARG A 191 -3.71 -15.10 -14.45
N PRO A 192 -3.57 -14.07 -15.31
CA PRO A 192 -4.74 -13.40 -15.85
C PRO A 192 -5.54 -14.42 -16.65
N ALA A 193 -6.84 -14.43 -16.47
CA ALA A 193 -7.75 -15.12 -17.39
C ALA A 193 -7.66 -14.37 -18.72
N ILE A 194 -7.14 -15.03 -19.76
CA ILE A 194 -7.13 -14.57 -21.15
C ILE A 194 -8.46 -14.91 -21.74
#